data_1ce1fb32c451f4f694618d0e5e249cd9
#
_entry.id   1ce1fb32c451f4f694618d0e5e249cd9
#
_cell.length_a   1.000
_cell.length_b   1.000
_cell.length_c   1.000
_cell.angle_alpha   90.00
_cell.angle_beta   90.00
_cell.angle_gamma   90.00
#
_symmetry.space_group_name_H-M   'P 1'
#
loop_
_entity.id
_entity.type
_entity.pdbx_description
1 polymer ?
#
loop_
_entity_poly.entity_id
_entity_poly.type
_entity_poly.pdbx_seq_one_letter_code
_entity_poly.pdbx_strand_id
1 'polypeptide(L)'
;MSLLIITLIALTALALIVHELGHLVAARFCKVPASELGLGLGPRLAGFRLGGISFNLRAIPVGSFVRLDGTRLKQKSVRAQLLVHLSGIVFNVVAGFITYGTMFGWLNFLVAAGNILPLYQHDGWKCGVVIMRAWLRRQSEPAERVFTYSGGFVSLLVVWLVMRIFS
;
A
#
# COMPACT_ATOMS: atom_id res chain seq x y z
N MET A 1 -25.66 -11.49 11.13
CA MET A 1 -24.40 -11.91 10.45
C MET A 1 -24.07 -11.05 9.23
N SER A 2 -25.01 -10.78 8.32
CA SER A 2 -24.81 -9.95 7.12
C SER A 2 -24.38 -8.51 7.41
N LEU A 3 -25.01 -7.84 8.38
CA LEU A 3 -24.67 -6.44 8.73
C LEU A 3 -23.23 -6.31 9.27
N LEU A 4 -22.77 -7.23 10.11
CA LEU A 4 -21.41 -7.23 10.63
C LEU A 4 -20.37 -7.37 9.49
N ILE A 5 -20.63 -8.28 8.55
CA ILE A 5 -19.76 -8.49 7.39
C ILE A 5 -19.69 -7.23 6.53
N ILE A 6 -20.84 -6.61 6.23
CA ILE A 6 -20.89 -5.36 5.45
C ILE A 6 -20.11 -4.24 6.16
N THR A 7 -20.32 -4.10 7.48
CA THR A 7 -19.59 -3.11 8.29
C THR A 7 -18.09 -3.36 8.24
N LEU A 8 -17.65 -4.61 8.39
CA LEU A 8 -16.23 -4.97 8.35
C LEU A 8 -15.60 -4.65 6.98
N ILE A 9 -16.29 -4.97 5.89
CA ILE A 9 -15.83 -4.64 4.53
C ILE A 9 -15.72 -3.12 4.36
N ALA A 10 -16.73 -2.36 4.78
CA ALA A 10 -16.74 -0.92 4.64
C ALA A 10 -15.62 -0.25 5.47
N LEU A 11 -15.41 -0.67 6.72
CA LEU A 11 -14.34 -0.14 7.58
C LEU A 11 -12.94 -0.53 7.05
N THR A 12 -12.79 -1.74 6.52
CA THR A 12 -11.54 -2.16 5.88
C THR A 12 -11.25 -1.31 4.62
N ALA A 13 -12.24 -1.10 3.77
CA ALA A 13 -12.12 -0.24 2.61
C ALA A 13 -11.72 1.19 3.01
N LEU A 14 -12.32 1.72 4.08
CA LEU A 14 -11.96 3.04 4.60
C LEU A 14 -10.52 3.08 5.13
N ALA A 15 -10.07 2.06 5.85
CA ALA A 15 -8.68 1.96 6.33
C ALA A 15 -7.68 1.88 5.16
N LEU A 16 -8.03 1.19 4.08
CA LEU A 16 -7.23 1.16 2.86
C LEU A 16 -7.19 2.53 2.16
N ILE A 17 -8.30 3.27 2.12
CA ILE A 17 -8.31 4.65 1.59
C ILE A 17 -7.38 5.55 2.41
N VAL A 18 -7.42 5.46 3.74
CA VAL A 18 -6.51 6.20 4.63
C VAL A 18 -5.06 5.91 4.29
N HIS A 19 -4.73 4.64 4.03
CA HIS A 19 -3.41 4.21 3.60
C HIS A 19 -2.96 4.90 2.31
N GLU A 20 -3.78 4.84 1.26
CA GLU A 20 -3.47 5.44 -0.03
C GLU A 20 -3.38 6.97 0.02
N LEU A 21 -4.20 7.60 0.87
CA LEU A 21 -4.11 9.03 1.11
C LEU A 21 -2.74 9.41 1.72
N GLY A 22 -2.18 8.58 2.58
CA GLY A 22 -0.82 8.76 3.09
C GLY A 22 0.20 8.86 1.97
N HIS A 23 0.19 7.89 1.05
CA HIS A 23 1.07 7.90 -0.12
C HIS A 23 0.85 9.13 -1.01
N LEU A 24 -0.41 9.50 -1.25
CA LEU A 24 -0.77 10.64 -2.07
C LEU A 24 -0.26 11.97 -1.48
N VAL A 25 -0.44 12.17 -0.17
CA VAL A 25 0.05 13.36 0.55
C VAL A 25 1.57 13.45 0.48
N ALA A 26 2.27 12.36 0.79
CA ALA A 26 3.74 12.33 0.74
C ALA A 26 4.27 12.52 -0.69
N ALA A 27 3.64 11.89 -1.69
CA ALA A 27 4.00 12.07 -3.09
C ALA A 27 3.87 13.54 -3.51
N ARG A 28 2.76 14.20 -3.13
CA ARG A 28 2.56 15.63 -3.41
C ARG A 28 3.62 16.48 -2.73
N PHE A 29 3.95 16.20 -1.47
CA PHE A 29 5.02 16.89 -0.73
C PHE A 29 6.39 16.70 -1.42
N CYS A 30 6.69 15.50 -1.90
CA CYS A 30 7.91 15.17 -2.63
C CYS A 30 7.88 15.61 -4.11
N LYS A 31 6.82 16.27 -4.57
CA LYS A 31 6.62 16.68 -5.97
C LYS A 31 6.71 15.48 -6.94
N VAL A 32 6.08 14.38 -6.56
CA VAL A 32 5.89 13.19 -7.40
C VAL A 32 4.44 13.18 -7.90
N PRO A 33 4.20 13.21 -9.21
CA PRO A 33 2.85 13.21 -9.76
C PRO A 33 2.11 11.93 -9.42
N ALA A 34 0.82 12.09 -9.07
CA ALA A 34 -0.14 11.01 -8.93
C ALA A 34 -1.21 11.16 -10.01
N SER A 35 -1.59 10.07 -10.67
CA SER A 35 -2.60 10.08 -11.74
C SER A 35 -3.93 9.46 -11.31
N GLU A 36 -3.91 8.50 -10.40
CA GLU A 36 -5.10 7.76 -10.00
C GLU A 36 -5.00 7.32 -8.54
N LEU A 37 -6.14 7.38 -7.83
CA LEU A 37 -6.39 6.67 -6.59
C LEU A 37 -7.59 5.76 -6.83
N GLY A 38 -7.40 4.46 -6.65
CA GLY A 38 -8.43 3.45 -6.89
C GLY A 38 -8.73 2.63 -5.64
N LEU A 39 -10.01 2.32 -5.44
CA LEU A 39 -10.48 1.36 -4.47
C LEU A 39 -11.07 0.15 -5.20
N GLY A 40 -10.55 -1.03 -4.90
CA GLY A 40 -10.99 -2.29 -5.47
C GLY A 40 -10.26 -2.71 -6.75
N LEU A 41 -10.68 -3.84 -7.29
CA LEU A 41 -10.17 -4.48 -8.50
C LEU A 41 -11.27 -4.62 -9.56
N GLY A 42 -10.88 -4.91 -10.81
CA GLY A 42 -11.81 -5.15 -11.91
C GLY A 42 -12.26 -3.88 -12.64
N PRO A 43 -13.40 -3.92 -13.34
CA PRO A 43 -13.92 -2.80 -14.11
C PRO A 43 -14.32 -1.63 -13.20
N ARG A 44 -14.15 -0.40 -13.72
CA ARG A 44 -14.53 0.82 -13.03
C ARG A 44 -16.06 0.93 -13.01
N LEU A 45 -16.64 1.09 -11.82
CA LEU A 45 -18.07 1.31 -11.61
C LEU A 45 -18.41 2.81 -11.56
N ALA A 46 -17.60 3.57 -10.82
CA ALA A 46 -17.80 5.00 -10.62
C ALA A 46 -16.45 5.71 -10.46
N GLY A 47 -16.44 7.01 -10.63
CA GLY A 47 -15.26 7.82 -10.35
C GLY A 47 -15.45 9.26 -10.78
N PHE A 48 -14.63 10.11 -10.20
CA PHE A 48 -14.58 11.53 -10.50
C PHE A 48 -13.11 11.98 -10.61
N ARG A 49 -12.91 13.18 -11.10
CA ARG A 49 -11.57 13.78 -11.24
C ARG A 49 -11.49 15.05 -10.40
N LEU A 50 -10.47 15.12 -9.56
CA LEU A 50 -10.21 16.27 -8.72
C LEU A 50 -8.72 16.60 -8.71
N GLY A 51 -8.36 17.85 -8.98
CA GLY A 51 -6.96 18.29 -8.94
C GLY A 51 -6.01 17.52 -9.87
N GLY A 52 -6.51 17.02 -11.02
CA GLY A 52 -5.74 16.22 -11.97
C GLY A 52 -5.64 14.74 -11.63
N ILE A 53 -6.14 14.30 -10.46
CA ILE A 53 -6.14 12.92 -10.00
C ILE A 53 -7.51 12.31 -10.26
N SER A 54 -7.54 11.09 -10.80
CA SER A 54 -8.77 10.31 -10.99
C SER A 54 -9.02 9.43 -9.76
N PHE A 55 -10.17 9.61 -9.12
CA PHE A 55 -10.64 8.77 -8.01
C PHE A 55 -11.61 7.74 -8.58
N ASN A 56 -11.30 6.45 -8.42
CA ASN A 56 -12.04 5.36 -9.05
C ASN A 56 -12.50 4.31 -8.05
N LEU A 57 -13.78 3.95 -8.12
CA LEU A 57 -14.35 2.79 -7.44
C LEU A 57 -14.49 1.66 -8.45
N ARG A 58 -14.02 0.46 -8.11
CA ARG A 58 -14.04 -0.72 -8.95
C ARG A 58 -14.98 -1.79 -8.41
N ALA A 59 -15.36 -2.76 -9.25
CA ALA A 59 -16.41 -3.72 -8.98
C ALA A 59 -16.15 -4.65 -7.79
N ILE A 60 -14.90 -5.04 -7.58
CA ILE A 60 -14.52 -5.95 -6.49
C ILE A 60 -13.86 -5.11 -5.40
N PRO A 61 -14.49 -4.91 -4.22
CA PRO A 61 -14.01 -3.98 -3.18
C PRO A 61 -12.85 -4.59 -2.36
N VAL A 62 -11.87 -5.17 -3.04
CA VAL A 62 -10.68 -5.77 -2.43
C VAL A 62 -9.45 -5.02 -2.87
N GLY A 63 -8.71 -4.46 -1.89
CA GLY A 63 -7.50 -3.71 -2.13
C GLY A 63 -7.74 -2.26 -2.54
N SER A 64 -6.67 -1.51 -2.55
CA SER A 64 -6.60 -0.12 -2.99
C SER A 64 -5.26 0.12 -3.66
N PHE A 65 -5.14 1.21 -4.37
CA PHE A 65 -3.88 1.62 -4.97
C PHE A 65 -3.85 3.11 -5.26
N VAL A 66 -2.67 3.69 -5.16
CA VAL A 66 -2.37 4.99 -5.74
C VAL A 66 -1.36 4.82 -6.87
N ARG A 67 -1.66 5.38 -8.04
CA ARG A 67 -0.77 5.34 -9.20
C ARG A 67 0.11 6.57 -9.22
N LEU A 68 1.35 6.40 -8.79
CA LEU A 68 2.39 7.42 -8.80
C LEU A 68 3.26 7.31 -10.06
N ASP A 69 3.87 8.42 -10.48
CA ASP A 69 4.93 8.40 -11.49
C ASP A 69 6.18 7.74 -10.92
N GLY A 70 6.32 6.44 -11.17
CA GLY A 70 7.43 5.62 -10.67
C GLY A 70 8.79 6.07 -11.19
N THR A 71 8.86 6.64 -12.40
CA THR A 71 10.11 7.15 -12.98
C THR A 71 10.59 8.37 -12.20
N ARG A 72 9.69 9.32 -11.95
CA ARG A 72 10.01 10.51 -11.15
C ARG A 72 10.29 10.16 -9.69
N LEU A 73 9.59 9.17 -9.13
CA LEU A 73 9.86 8.72 -7.77
C LEU A 73 11.28 8.13 -7.65
N LYS A 74 11.69 7.28 -8.60
CA LYS A 74 13.05 6.71 -8.64
C LYS A 74 14.17 7.74 -8.76
N GLN A 75 13.89 8.92 -9.34
CA GLN A 75 14.83 10.03 -9.45
C GLN A 75 14.95 10.87 -8.15
N LYS A 76 14.07 10.68 -7.18
CA LYS A 76 14.12 11.37 -5.90
C LYS A 76 15.20 10.78 -4.98
N SER A 77 15.59 11.55 -3.97
CA SER A 77 16.50 11.05 -2.94
C SER A 77 15.92 9.80 -2.24
N VAL A 78 16.79 8.96 -1.71
CA VAL A 78 16.40 7.75 -0.95
C VAL A 78 15.42 8.11 0.17
N ARG A 79 15.66 9.21 0.89
CA ARG A 79 14.77 9.69 1.96
C ARG A 79 13.37 10.00 1.44
N ALA A 80 13.26 10.66 0.28
CA ALA A 80 11.97 10.99 -0.31
C ALA A 80 11.22 9.74 -0.79
N GLN A 81 11.94 8.77 -1.37
CA GLN A 81 11.34 7.49 -1.78
C GLN A 81 10.81 6.72 -0.55
N LEU A 82 11.60 6.61 0.51
CA LEU A 82 11.18 5.97 1.76
C LEU A 82 10.01 6.70 2.41
N LEU A 83 10.03 8.04 2.44
CA LEU A 83 8.91 8.83 2.96
C LEU A 83 7.61 8.50 2.21
N VAL A 84 7.66 8.45 0.87
CA VAL A 84 6.47 8.13 0.06
C VAL A 84 5.98 6.70 0.34
N HIS A 85 6.87 5.70 0.44
CA HIS A 85 6.46 4.33 0.70
C HIS A 85 6.02 4.08 2.14
N LEU A 86 6.59 4.76 3.14
CA LEU A 86 6.21 4.58 4.55
C LEU A 86 4.97 5.39 4.96
N SER A 87 4.61 6.41 4.20
CA SER A 87 3.54 7.33 4.59
C SER A 87 2.17 6.67 4.72
N GLY A 88 1.84 5.67 3.90
CA GLY A 88 0.62 4.89 4.04
C GLY A 88 0.55 4.20 5.41
N ILE A 89 1.65 3.55 5.81
CA ILE A 89 1.78 2.90 7.12
C ILE A 89 1.62 3.92 8.24
N VAL A 90 2.30 5.07 8.15
CA VAL A 90 2.22 6.15 9.15
C VAL A 90 0.79 6.67 9.29
N PHE A 91 0.09 6.90 8.18
CA PHE A 91 -1.31 7.36 8.20
C PHE A 91 -2.23 6.34 8.89
N ASN A 92 -2.07 5.05 8.62
CA ASN A 92 -2.84 4.03 9.31
C ASN A 92 -2.50 3.96 10.81
N VAL A 93 -1.23 4.06 11.20
CA VAL A 93 -0.84 4.10 12.62
C VAL A 93 -1.46 5.29 13.33
N VAL A 94 -1.40 6.48 12.73
CA VAL A 94 -2.01 7.70 13.29
C VAL A 94 -3.54 7.55 13.40
N ALA A 95 -4.22 7.06 12.34
CA ALA A 95 -5.66 6.81 12.37
C ALA A 95 -6.03 5.75 13.43
N GLY A 96 -5.21 4.71 13.57
CA GLY A 96 -5.36 3.68 14.59
C GLY A 96 -5.33 4.25 16.01
N PHE A 97 -4.40 5.17 16.30
CA PHE A 97 -4.33 5.84 17.60
C PHE A 97 -5.48 6.83 17.82
N ILE A 98 -5.85 7.63 16.82
CA ILE A 98 -6.98 8.57 16.92
C ILE A 98 -8.29 7.83 17.21
N THR A 99 -8.47 6.64 16.64
CA THR A 99 -9.69 5.83 16.80
C THR A 99 -9.46 4.60 17.68
N TYR A 100 -8.51 4.70 18.62
CA TYR A 100 -8.14 3.60 19.49
C TYR A 100 -9.35 3.04 20.26
N GLY A 101 -9.39 1.72 20.45
CA GLY A 101 -10.49 1.01 21.09
C GLY A 101 -11.69 0.71 20.18
N THR A 102 -11.72 1.26 18.96
CA THR A 102 -12.76 0.94 17.97
C THR A 102 -12.31 -0.16 17.00
N MET A 103 -13.27 -0.81 16.35
CA MET A 103 -12.98 -1.76 15.26
C MET A 103 -12.17 -1.10 14.13
N PHE A 104 -12.47 0.15 13.78
CA PHE A 104 -11.75 0.89 12.76
C PHE A 104 -10.28 1.15 13.15
N GLY A 105 -10.02 1.46 14.42
CA GLY A 105 -8.66 1.60 14.94
C GLY A 105 -7.84 0.33 14.79
N TRP A 106 -8.40 -0.80 15.19
CA TRP A 106 -7.74 -2.10 15.04
C TRP A 106 -7.48 -2.47 13.57
N LEU A 107 -8.44 -2.20 12.67
CA LEU A 107 -8.25 -2.42 11.23
C LEU A 107 -7.11 -1.57 10.65
N ASN A 108 -6.99 -0.31 11.09
CA ASN A 108 -5.86 0.53 10.68
C ASN A 108 -4.52 -0.04 11.16
N PHE A 109 -4.41 -0.53 12.39
CA PHE A 109 -3.20 -1.19 12.87
C PHE A 109 -2.88 -2.47 12.08
N LEU A 110 -3.88 -3.27 11.74
CA LEU A 110 -3.72 -4.48 10.93
C LEU A 110 -3.23 -4.14 9.52
N VAL A 111 -3.80 -3.11 8.87
CA VAL A 111 -3.34 -2.65 7.56
C VAL A 111 -1.89 -2.15 7.63
N ALA A 112 -1.53 -1.38 8.67
CA ALA A 112 -0.17 -0.91 8.88
C ALA A 112 0.80 -2.08 9.07
N ALA A 113 0.47 -3.04 9.94
CA ALA A 113 1.29 -4.21 10.23
C ALA A 113 1.49 -5.10 9.00
N GLY A 114 0.43 -5.31 8.19
CA GLY A 114 0.52 -6.05 6.94
C GLY A 114 1.44 -5.37 5.93
N ASN A 115 1.35 -4.04 5.80
CA ASN A 115 2.13 -3.30 4.81
C ASN A 115 3.61 -3.09 5.20
N ILE A 116 3.98 -3.21 6.47
CA ILE A 116 5.40 -3.16 6.90
C ILE A 116 6.14 -4.45 6.56
N LEU A 117 5.44 -5.56 6.39
CA LEU A 117 6.05 -6.83 6.05
C LEU A 117 6.73 -6.76 4.67
N PRO A 118 7.90 -7.41 4.50
CA PRO A 118 8.64 -7.41 3.24
C PRO A 118 8.03 -8.39 2.22
N LEU A 119 6.71 -8.44 2.14
CA LEU A 119 5.98 -9.24 1.16
C LEU A 119 5.89 -8.51 -0.18
N TYR A 120 5.92 -9.25 -1.26
CA TYR A 120 5.89 -8.69 -2.61
C TYR A 120 4.73 -7.71 -2.82
N GLN A 121 5.03 -6.55 -3.38
CA GLN A 121 4.12 -5.42 -3.60
C GLN A 121 3.74 -4.59 -2.34
N HIS A 122 3.99 -5.05 -1.13
CA HIS A 122 3.76 -4.28 0.09
C HIS A 122 4.79 -3.14 0.22
N ASP A 123 4.49 -2.14 1.03
CA ASP A 123 5.36 -0.98 1.17
C ASP A 123 6.67 -1.29 1.85
N GLY A 124 6.69 -2.24 2.80
CA GLY A 124 7.92 -2.76 3.39
C GLY A 124 8.86 -3.37 2.34
N TRP A 125 8.33 -4.11 1.38
CA TRP A 125 9.12 -4.63 0.26
C TRP A 125 9.67 -3.50 -0.63
N LYS A 126 8.83 -2.51 -0.97
CA LYS A 126 9.26 -1.34 -1.77
C LYS A 126 10.38 -0.55 -1.06
N CYS A 127 10.26 -0.38 0.26
CA CYS A 127 11.32 0.22 1.09
C CYS A 127 12.61 -0.60 1.04
N GLY A 128 12.50 -1.92 1.15
CA GLY A 128 13.65 -2.83 1.01
C GLY A 128 14.36 -2.67 -0.33
N VAL A 129 13.62 -2.57 -1.44
CA VAL A 129 14.18 -2.31 -2.78
C VAL A 129 14.92 -0.97 -2.82
N VAL A 130 14.35 0.09 -2.25
CA VAL A 130 14.99 1.43 -2.20
C VAL A 130 16.29 1.38 -1.42
N ILE A 131 16.30 0.74 -0.24
CA ILE A 131 17.50 0.60 0.61
C ILE A 131 18.57 -0.24 -0.09
N MET A 132 18.18 -1.36 -0.69
CA MET A 132 19.11 -2.22 -1.42
C MET A 132 19.78 -1.47 -2.58
N ARG A 133 19.01 -0.72 -3.39
CA ARG A 133 19.57 0.11 -4.46
C ARG A 133 20.55 1.15 -3.96
N ALA A 134 20.24 1.81 -2.84
CA ALA A 134 21.11 2.78 -2.20
C ALA A 134 22.41 2.15 -1.70
N TRP A 135 22.33 0.97 -1.10
CA TRP A 135 23.48 0.24 -0.57
C TRP A 135 24.41 -0.27 -1.67
N LEU A 136 23.84 -0.83 -2.76
CA LEU A 136 24.62 -1.33 -3.90
C LEU A 136 25.18 -0.19 -4.78
N ARG A 137 24.87 1.07 -4.49
CA ARG A 137 25.25 2.26 -5.28
C ARG A 137 25.01 2.10 -6.79
N ARG A 138 24.13 1.18 -7.19
CA ARG A 138 23.89 0.80 -8.58
C ARG A 138 22.43 0.38 -8.75
N GLN A 139 21.80 0.82 -9.84
CA GLN A 139 20.56 0.18 -10.29
C GLN A 139 20.96 -1.17 -10.90
N SER A 140 21.10 -2.17 -10.04
CA SER A 140 21.42 -3.53 -10.46
C SER A 140 20.11 -4.25 -10.76
N GLU A 141 19.72 -4.29 -12.02
CA GLU A 141 18.55 -5.09 -12.46
C GLU A 141 18.58 -6.55 -11.95
N PRO A 142 19.75 -7.26 -11.97
CA PRO A 142 19.80 -8.61 -11.42
C PRO A 142 19.46 -8.68 -9.94
N ALA A 143 19.99 -7.76 -9.11
CA ALA A 143 19.69 -7.76 -7.68
C ALA A 143 18.22 -7.42 -7.40
N GLU A 144 17.62 -6.50 -8.17
CA GLU A 144 16.21 -6.19 -8.09
C GLU A 144 15.33 -7.39 -8.46
N ARG A 145 15.70 -8.14 -9.50
CA ARG A 145 15.01 -9.38 -9.88
C ARG A 145 15.10 -10.43 -8.78
N VAL A 146 16.29 -10.70 -8.25
CA VAL A 146 16.47 -11.65 -7.14
C VAL A 146 15.63 -11.27 -5.94
N PHE A 147 15.64 -9.98 -5.54
CA PHE A 147 14.83 -9.49 -4.42
C PHE A 147 13.32 -9.61 -4.71
N THR A 148 12.90 -9.38 -5.95
CA THR A 148 11.50 -9.54 -6.40
C THR A 148 11.07 -11.01 -6.33
N TYR A 149 11.87 -11.93 -6.85
CA TYR A 149 11.54 -13.36 -6.82
C TYR A 149 11.55 -13.91 -5.38
N SER A 150 12.51 -13.50 -4.54
CA SER A 150 12.54 -13.91 -3.13
C SER A 150 11.32 -13.40 -2.36
N GLY A 151 10.93 -12.14 -2.55
CA GLY A 151 9.73 -11.56 -1.96
C GLY A 151 8.45 -12.26 -2.43
N GLY A 152 8.36 -12.60 -3.72
CA GLY A 152 7.26 -13.39 -4.28
C GLY A 152 7.18 -14.79 -3.67
N PHE A 153 8.31 -15.47 -3.55
CA PHE A 153 8.39 -16.80 -2.93
C PHE A 153 7.96 -16.78 -1.46
N VAL A 154 8.45 -15.80 -0.68
CA VAL A 154 8.05 -15.62 0.73
C VAL A 154 6.55 -15.34 0.83
N SER A 155 5.99 -14.53 -0.05
CA SER A 155 4.55 -14.25 -0.06
C SER A 155 3.72 -15.52 -0.32
N LEU A 156 4.13 -16.35 -1.28
CA LEU A 156 3.47 -17.63 -1.57
C LEU A 156 3.60 -18.61 -0.39
N LEU A 157 4.76 -18.66 0.27
CA LEU A 157 4.97 -19.48 1.44
C LEU A 157 4.06 -19.06 2.60
N VAL A 158 3.91 -17.75 2.84
CA VAL A 158 3.01 -17.22 3.87
C VAL A 158 1.56 -17.59 3.57
N VAL A 159 1.10 -17.42 2.32
CA VAL A 159 -0.25 -17.83 1.91
C VAL A 159 -0.45 -19.33 2.12
N TRP A 160 0.50 -20.15 1.73
CA TRP A 160 0.44 -21.60 1.91
C TRP A 160 0.37 -22.00 3.40
N LEU A 161 1.20 -21.38 4.26
CA LEU A 161 1.16 -21.62 5.70
C LEU A 161 -0.17 -21.22 6.33
N VAL A 162 -0.72 -20.05 5.95
CA VAL A 162 -2.04 -19.60 6.41
C VAL A 162 -3.11 -20.61 6.00
N MET A 163 -3.13 -21.06 4.74
CA MET A 163 -4.08 -22.08 4.28
C MET A 163 -3.97 -23.39 5.06
N ARG A 164 -2.73 -23.78 5.44
CA ARG A 164 -2.48 -25.00 6.24
C ARG A 164 -2.96 -24.87 7.69
N ILE A 165 -2.97 -23.68 8.27
CA ILE A 165 -3.44 -23.46 9.64
C ILE A 165 -4.98 -23.53 9.71
N PHE A 166 -5.67 -23.14 8.63
CA PHE A 166 -7.14 -23.09 8.56
C PHE A 166 -7.77 -24.29 7.83
N SER A 167 -6.98 -25.25 7.38
CA SER A 167 -7.44 -26.54 6.83
C SER A 167 -7.37 -27.65 7.88
#